data_222e28df5a409f044e8f8a8f35b1e014
#
_entry.id   222e28df5a409f044e8f8a8f35b1e014
#
_cell.length_a   1.000
_cell.length_b   1.000
_cell.length_c   1.000
_cell.angle_alpha   90.00
_cell.angle_beta   90.00
_cell.angle_gamma   90.00
#
_symmetry.space_group_name_H-M   'P 1'
#
loop_
_entity.id
_entity.type
_entity.pdbx_description
1 polymer ?
#
loop_
_entity_poly.entity_id
_entity_poly.type
_entity_poly.pdbx_seq_one_letter_code
_entity_poly.pdbx_strand_id
1 'polypeptide(L)'
;MLKLPGSQINAGASLVQKWWQSFCRFLFPSETDTWLAVLRIGLGLQVVVYALFLRSDWHYLFASSGKGLVAREIGEAISFFDSPFIPTLGWLVAIGRNFNISEEVVLSVTWICLLSAGCLLLLGLFCRSAAIVAWFVHLCAAESGGLLAYGADSLMTTALFYLMLSPLPDRYSFDHWVAKTKPKNPQALGFWRRVLQVHLCFVYFIGGLAKCLGNGWWDGSNLWRSLIRPPFTFVPPDVLIRFRYVLPLLGISICLLEVSYPIFIWIRKTRVIWLVCIVAMHAAIGLLMGLYLFALVMIVMNIAAFGVVSNTATPQTATESGAH
;
A
#
# COMPACT_ATOMS: atom_id res chain seq x y z
N MET A 1 15.63 -16.40 -19.99
CA MET A 1 15.47 -15.16 -20.78
C MET A 1 14.32 -15.38 -21.76
N LEU A 2 13.08 -15.05 -21.37
CA LEU A 2 11.89 -15.22 -22.22
C LEU A 2 11.86 -14.05 -23.20
N LYS A 3 12.16 -14.32 -24.47
CA LYS A 3 11.91 -13.40 -25.58
C LYS A 3 10.40 -13.35 -25.82
N LEU A 4 9.75 -12.24 -25.44
CA LEU A 4 8.38 -11.96 -25.85
C LEU A 4 8.38 -11.57 -27.34
N PRO A 5 7.48 -12.11 -28.17
CA PRO A 5 7.45 -11.81 -29.60
C PRO A 5 7.00 -10.37 -29.84
N GLY A 6 7.79 -9.68 -30.68
CA GLY A 6 7.48 -8.35 -31.19
C GLY A 6 6.17 -8.33 -31.97
N SER A 7 5.54 -7.19 -31.99
CA SER A 7 4.20 -6.87 -32.51
C SER A 7 4.03 -7.06 -34.03
N GLN A 8 3.95 -8.29 -34.49
CA GLN A 8 3.31 -8.60 -35.76
C GLN A 8 2.07 -9.44 -35.48
N ILE A 9 0.88 -8.86 -35.71
CA ILE A 9 -0.38 -9.57 -35.67
C ILE A 9 -0.44 -10.44 -36.91
N ASN A 10 -0.01 -11.72 -36.78
CA ASN A 10 -0.16 -12.71 -37.82
C ASN A 10 -1.68 -12.95 -38.06
N ALA A 11 -2.13 -12.77 -39.31
CA ALA A 11 -3.51 -12.92 -39.75
C ALA A 11 -4.10 -14.34 -39.57
N GLY A 12 -3.31 -15.31 -39.09
CA GLY A 12 -3.70 -16.70 -38.82
C GLY A 12 -3.71 -17.14 -37.36
N ALA A 13 -3.53 -16.21 -36.40
CA ALA A 13 -3.54 -16.58 -34.98
C ALA A 13 -4.92 -17.06 -34.52
N SER A 14 -4.96 -18.20 -33.80
CA SER A 14 -6.19 -18.71 -33.20
C SER A 14 -6.77 -17.70 -32.19
N LEU A 15 -8.08 -17.77 -31.92
CA LEU A 15 -8.74 -16.92 -30.91
C LEU A 15 -8.01 -16.98 -29.56
N VAL A 16 -7.54 -18.16 -29.16
CA VAL A 16 -6.78 -18.37 -27.93
C VAL A 16 -5.46 -17.58 -27.94
N GLN A 17 -4.73 -17.58 -29.07
CA GLN A 17 -3.49 -16.78 -29.19
C GLN A 17 -3.75 -15.29 -29.12
N LYS A 18 -4.83 -14.79 -29.70
CA LYS A 18 -5.22 -13.38 -29.62
C LYS A 18 -5.56 -12.98 -28.18
N TRP A 19 -6.32 -13.82 -27.48
CA TRP A 19 -6.63 -13.63 -26.06
C TRP A 19 -5.36 -13.62 -25.19
N TRP A 20 -4.48 -14.60 -25.38
CA TRP A 20 -3.21 -14.70 -24.67
C TRP A 20 -2.33 -13.48 -24.90
N GLN A 21 -2.18 -13.04 -26.15
CA GLN A 21 -1.41 -11.82 -26.46
C GLN A 21 -2.02 -10.56 -25.84
N SER A 22 -3.35 -10.45 -25.81
CA SER A 22 -4.04 -9.33 -25.16
C SER A 22 -3.85 -9.34 -23.65
N PHE A 23 -3.93 -10.51 -23.04
CA PHE A 23 -3.66 -10.70 -21.61
C PHE A 23 -2.20 -10.36 -21.25
N CYS A 24 -1.23 -10.83 -22.00
CA CYS A 24 0.19 -10.49 -21.81
C CYS A 24 0.42 -8.98 -21.98
N ARG A 25 -0.17 -8.33 -22.97
CA ARG A 25 -0.08 -6.86 -23.14
C ARG A 25 -0.73 -6.11 -21.98
N PHE A 26 -1.80 -6.63 -21.42
CA PHE A 26 -2.43 -6.06 -20.25
C PHE A 26 -1.53 -6.18 -19.02
N LEU A 27 -0.93 -7.36 -18.78
CA LEU A 27 -0.08 -7.60 -17.60
C LEU A 27 1.29 -6.93 -17.66
N PHE A 28 1.87 -6.79 -18.86
CA PHE A 28 3.24 -6.29 -19.06
C PHE A 28 3.26 -5.01 -19.92
N PRO A 29 2.55 -3.95 -19.55
CA PRO A 29 2.64 -2.68 -20.27
C PRO A 29 4.04 -2.10 -20.10
N SER A 30 4.49 -1.31 -21.08
CA SER A 30 5.74 -0.56 -20.95
C SER A 30 5.52 0.65 -20.06
N GLU A 31 6.27 0.74 -18.94
CA GLU A 31 6.12 1.79 -17.95
C GLU A 31 7.46 2.42 -17.56
N THR A 32 7.40 3.64 -17.06
CA THR A 32 8.54 4.32 -16.42
C THR A 32 8.53 4.05 -14.92
N ASP A 33 9.65 4.29 -14.24
CA ASP A 33 9.80 4.05 -12.81
C ASP A 33 9.30 5.18 -11.88
N THR A 34 8.64 6.20 -12.45
CA THR A 34 8.11 7.34 -11.66
C THR A 34 7.07 6.89 -10.63
N TRP A 35 6.20 5.95 -10.99
CA TRP A 35 5.23 5.39 -10.04
C TRP A 35 5.92 4.68 -8.86
N LEU A 36 7.05 4.00 -9.12
CA LEU A 36 7.84 3.30 -8.12
C LEU A 36 8.50 4.29 -7.15
N ALA A 37 8.98 5.44 -7.65
CA ALA A 37 9.48 6.52 -6.81
C ALA A 37 8.39 7.06 -5.86
N VAL A 38 7.18 7.30 -6.38
CA VAL A 38 6.03 7.73 -5.56
C VAL A 38 5.73 6.69 -4.48
N LEU A 39 5.70 5.41 -4.85
CA LEU A 39 5.44 4.33 -3.90
C LEU A 39 6.54 4.25 -2.83
N ARG A 40 7.81 4.30 -3.23
CA ARG A 40 8.96 4.24 -2.31
C ARG A 40 8.98 5.40 -1.33
N ILE A 41 8.85 6.64 -1.83
CA ILE A 41 8.87 7.83 -0.98
C ILE A 41 7.66 7.83 -0.04
N GLY A 42 6.48 7.54 -0.58
CA GLY A 42 5.25 7.50 0.20
C GLY A 42 5.28 6.42 1.28
N LEU A 43 5.73 5.21 0.97
CA LEU A 43 5.88 4.15 1.97
C LEU A 43 7.03 4.42 2.95
N GLY A 44 8.13 5.02 2.50
CA GLY A 44 9.19 5.48 3.40
C GLY A 44 8.66 6.47 4.43
N LEU A 45 7.86 7.46 4.00
CA LEU A 45 7.19 8.40 4.89
C LEU A 45 6.23 7.66 5.84
N GLN A 46 5.44 6.74 5.32
CA GLN A 46 4.51 5.92 6.10
C GLN A 46 5.22 5.16 7.23
N VAL A 47 6.35 4.50 6.91
CA VAL A 47 7.16 3.75 7.90
C VAL A 47 7.72 4.68 8.96
N VAL A 48 8.26 5.83 8.57
CA VAL A 48 8.79 6.83 9.52
C VAL A 48 7.69 7.34 10.44
N VAL A 49 6.55 7.74 9.89
CA VAL A 49 5.41 8.24 10.68
C VAL A 49 4.89 7.16 11.62
N TYR A 50 4.75 5.93 11.16
CA TYR A 50 4.34 4.78 11.97
C TYR A 50 5.30 4.55 13.14
N ALA A 51 6.62 4.48 12.86
CA ALA A 51 7.63 4.26 13.89
C ALA A 51 7.67 5.41 14.92
N LEU A 52 7.52 6.66 14.48
CA LEU A 52 7.51 7.83 15.36
C LEU A 52 6.24 7.90 16.23
N PHE A 53 5.07 7.58 15.68
CA PHE A 53 3.82 7.54 16.45
C PHE A 53 3.84 6.46 17.53
N LEU A 54 4.47 5.33 17.27
CA LEU A 54 4.58 4.25 18.23
C LEU A 54 5.81 4.36 19.15
N ARG A 55 6.62 5.42 19.04
CA ARG A 55 7.89 5.55 19.78
C ARG A 55 7.73 5.35 21.29
N SER A 56 6.79 6.05 21.90
CA SER A 56 6.53 5.98 23.34
C SER A 56 5.88 4.68 23.76
N ASP A 57 5.08 4.10 22.86
CA ASP A 57 4.21 2.98 23.16
C ASP A 57 4.76 1.64 22.66
N TRP A 58 5.89 1.64 21.91
CA TRP A 58 6.45 0.46 21.28
C TRP A 58 6.68 -0.69 22.27
N HIS A 59 7.33 -0.41 23.40
CA HIS A 59 7.55 -1.41 24.43
C HIS A 59 6.26 -1.80 25.15
N TYR A 60 5.35 -0.83 25.35
CA TYR A 60 4.07 -1.07 25.98
C TYR A 60 3.12 -1.91 25.12
N LEU A 61 3.20 -1.80 23.81
CA LEU A 61 2.37 -2.57 22.87
C LEU A 61 2.91 -3.99 22.64
N PHE A 62 4.24 -4.16 22.63
CA PHE A 62 4.89 -5.40 22.21
C PHE A 62 5.66 -6.14 23.30
N ALA A 63 5.57 -5.73 24.57
CA ALA A 63 6.18 -6.45 25.67
C ALA A 63 5.44 -7.72 26.02
N SER A 64 6.16 -8.65 26.63
CA SER A 64 5.61 -9.89 27.22
C SER A 64 4.68 -9.59 28.41
N SER A 65 3.99 -10.63 28.89
CA SER A 65 3.03 -10.58 30.00
C SER A 65 3.52 -9.80 31.21
N GLY A 66 2.67 -8.93 31.74
CA GLY A 66 2.94 -8.11 32.92
C GLY A 66 3.62 -6.77 32.68
N LYS A 67 4.08 -6.48 31.45
CA LYS A 67 4.75 -5.23 31.07
C LYS A 67 4.01 -4.43 29.99
N GLY A 68 3.06 -5.04 29.28
CA GLY A 68 2.35 -4.44 28.14
C GLY A 68 0.87 -4.21 28.37
N LEU A 69 0.22 -3.50 27.44
CA LEU A 69 -1.24 -3.29 27.42
C LEU A 69 -1.99 -4.62 27.29
N VAL A 70 -1.53 -5.43 26.33
CA VAL A 70 -1.96 -6.82 26.14
C VAL A 70 -0.67 -7.62 26.00
N ALA A 71 -0.61 -8.79 26.64
CA ALA A 71 0.56 -9.64 26.49
C ALA A 71 0.77 -9.99 25.01
N ARG A 72 1.95 -9.69 24.46
CA ARG A 72 2.31 -10.00 23.06
C ARG A 72 1.99 -11.46 22.71
N GLU A 73 2.25 -12.39 23.62
CA GLU A 73 2.02 -13.82 23.43
C GLU A 73 0.56 -14.13 23.11
N ILE A 74 -0.40 -13.34 23.61
CA ILE A 74 -1.83 -13.51 23.30
C ILE A 74 -2.10 -13.09 21.86
N GLY A 75 -1.58 -11.94 21.41
CA GLY A 75 -1.69 -11.49 20.02
C GLY A 75 -1.07 -12.51 19.06
N GLU A 76 0.14 -12.97 19.36
CA GLU A 76 0.86 -13.95 18.55
C GLU A 76 0.16 -15.32 18.53
N ALA A 77 -0.45 -15.75 19.64
CA ALA A 77 -1.23 -16.97 19.68
C ALA A 77 -2.46 -16.91 18.77
N ILE A 78 -3.12 -15.75 18.69
CA ILE A 78 -4.25 -15.54 17.77
C ILE A 78 -3.76 -15.60 16.33
N SER A 79 -2.71 -14.87 15.98
CA SER A 79 -2.13 -14.89 14.63
C SER A 79 -1.63 -16.29 14.24
N PHE A 80 -1.10 -17.08 15.19
CA PHE A 80 -0.66 -18.43 14.94
C PHE A 80 -1.78 -19.37 14.48
N PHE A 81 -2.99 -19.23 15.01
CA PHE A 81 -4.14 -20.03 14.56
C PHE A 81 -4.52 -19.72 13.10
N ASP A 82 -4.39 -18.45 12.67
CA ASP A 82 -4.70 -18.06 11.30
C ASP A 82 -3.55 -18.41 10.35
N SER A 83 -2.30 -18.25 10.79
CA SER A 83 -1.10 -18.43 9.94
C SER A 83 0.16 -18.78 10.73
N PRO A 84 0.41 -20.06 11.01
CA PRO A 84 1.49 -20.49 11.92
C PRO A 84 2.91 -20.24 11.40
N PHE A 85 3.08 -19.91 10.12
CA PHE A 85 4.38 -19.69 9.49
C PHE A 85 4.77 -18.21 9.34
N ILE A 86 3.90 -17.28 9.76
CA ILE A 86 4.20 -15.87 9.65
C ILE A 86 5.11 -15.45 10.82
N PRO A 87 6.23 -14.77 10.55
CA PRO A 87 7.15 -14.34 11.59
C PRO A 87 6.54 -13.25 12.48
N THR A 88 6.81 -13.34 13.78
CA THR A 88 6.38 -12.40 14.81
C THR A 88 7.58 -11.79 15.52
N LEU A 89 7.38 -10.72 16.31
CA LEU A 89 8.43 -10.18 17.18
C LEU A 89 8.89 -11.21 18.23
N GLY A 90 8.01 -12.12 18.65
CA GLY A 90 8.33 -13.21 19.56
C GLY A 90 9.40 -14.14 19.01
N TRP A 91 9.43 -14.38 17.69
CA TRP A 91 10.53 -15.15 17.09
C TRP A 91 11.86 -14.43 17.23
N LEU A 92 11.89 -13.11 17.03
CA LEU A 92 13.12 -12.31 17.19
C LEU A 92 13.57 -12.28 18.65
N VAL A 93 12.63 -12.17 19.59
CA VAL A 93 12.93 -12.25 21.02
C VAL A 93 13.46 -13.63 21.41
N ALA A 94 12.87 -14.71 20.88
CA ALA A 94 13.35 -16.07 21.12
C ALA A 94 14.77 -16.28 20.59
N ILE A 95 15.07 -15.77 19.40
CA ILE A 95 16.44 -15.77 18.85
C ILE A 95 17.37 -14.95 19.75
N GLY A 96 16.98 -13.75 20.18
CA GLY A 96 17.79 -12.91 21.06
C GLY A 96 18.14 -13.59 22.38
N ARG A 97 17.19 -14.34 22.97
CA ARG A 97 17.44 -15.11 24.21
C ARG A 97 18.56 -16.13 24.08
N ASN A 98 18.72 -16.76 22.91
CA ASN A 98 19.83 -17.71 22.66
C ASN A 98 21.20 -17.01 22.70
N PHE A 99 21.24 -15.69 22.55
CA PHE A 99 22.46 -14.87 22.67
C PHE A 99 22.51 -14.06 23.97
N ASN A 100 21.67 -14.37 24.96
CA ASN A 100 21.54 -13.64 26.22
C ASN A 100 21.16 -12.15 26.04
N ILE A 101 20.46 -11.82 24.96
CA ILE A 101 19.95 -10.47 24.70
C ILE A 101 18.57 -10.33 25.34
N SER A 102 18.36 -9.27 26.12
CA SER A 102 17.08 -9.01 26.77
C SER A 102 15.99 -8.64 25.75
N GLU A 103 14.73 -8.92 26.06
CA GLU A 103 13.58 -8.57 25.26
C GLU A 103 13.54 -7.06 24.94
N GLU A 104 13.82 -6.22 25.94
CA GLU A 104 13.81 -4.76 25.80
C GLU A 104 14.81 -4.27 24.72
N VAL A 105 16.00 -4.90 24.68
CA VAL A 105 16.99 -4.60 23.66
C VAL A 105 16.52 -5.05 22.28
N VAL A 106 15.94 -6.24 22.15
CA VAL A 106 15.40 -6.74 20.88
C VAL A 106 14.29 -5.81 20.34
N LEU A 107 13.35 -5.42 21.21
CA LEU A 107 12.27 -4.49 20.82
C LEU A 107 12.81 -3.12 20.42
N SER A 108 13.82 -2.59 21.15
CA SER A 108 14.46 -1.33 20.79
C SER A 108 15.18 -1.41 19.44
N VAL A 109 15.90 -2.50 19.18
CA VAL A 109 16.60 -2.73 17.91
C VAL A 109 15.61 -2.84 16.76
N THR A 110 14.51 -3.56 16.92
CA THR A 110 13.48 -3.68 15.88
C THR A 110 12.86 -2.33 15.54
N TRP A 111 12.57 -1.49 16.56
CA TRP A 111 12.07 -0.14 16.33
C TRP A 111 13.09 0.73 15.58
N ILE A 112 14.37 0.71 15.99
CA ILE A 112 15.46 1.45 15.31
C ILE A 112 15.62 0.97 13.87
N CYS A 113 15.59 -0.33 13.63
CA CYS A 113 15.66 -0.91 12.28
C CYS A 113 14.51 -0.43 11.40
N LEU A 114 13.28 -0.42 11.94
CA LEU A 114 12.11 0.04 11.21
C LEU A 114 12.22 1.53 10.85
N LEU A 115 12.54 2.38 11.82
CA LEU A 115 12.72 3.82 11.60
C LEU A 115 13.84 4.10 10.60
N SER A 116 14.99 3.44 10.76
CA SER A 116 16.13 3.59 9.86
C SER A 116 15.79 3.16 8.44
N ALA A 117 15.09 2.03 8.28
CA ALA A 117 14.65 1.55 6.97
C ALA A 117 13.70 2.56 6.30
N GLY A 118 12.76 3.15 7.05
CA GLY A 118 11.89 4.21 6.56
C GLY A 118 12.67 5.45 6.09
N CYS A 119 13.65 5.91 6.86
CA CYS A 119 14.51 7.02 6.49
C CYS A 119 15.35 6.72 5.23
N LEU A 120 15.92 5.51 5.14
CA LEU A 120 16.67 5.06 3.97
C LEU A 120 15.79 4.98 2.73
N LEU A 121 14.55 4.51 2.84
CA LEU A 121 13.57 4.52 1.75
C LEU A 121 13.23 5.94 1.31
N LEU A 122 13.04 6.89 2.23
CA LEU A 122 12.80 8.29 1.89
C LEU A 122 13.95 8.88 1.07
N LEU A 123 15.16 8.67 1.53
CA LEU A 123 16.37 9.19 0.87
C LEU A 123 16.70 8.42 -0.42
N GLY A 124 16.19 7.21 -0.56
CA GLY A 124 16.52 6.34 -1.69
C GLY A 124 17.91 5.73 -1.59
N LEU A 125 18.37 5.44 -0.37
CA LEU A 125 19.63 4.78 -0.06
C LEU A 125 19.37 3.32 0.29
N PHE A 126 20.22 2.41 -0.24
CA PHE A 126 20.09 0.97 -0.03
C PHE A 126 18.66 0.47 -0.25
N CYS A 127 17.98 1.00 -1.29
CA CYS A 127 16.54 0.87 -1.51
C CYS A 127 16.03 -0.56 -1.34
N ARG A 128 16.74 -1.55 -1.90
CA ARG A 128 16.33 -2.96 -1.82
C ARG A 128 16.42 -3.52 -0.41
N SER A 129 17.54 -3.31 0.27
CA SER A 129 17.74 -3.79 1.64
C SER A 129 16.81 -3.08 2.61
N ALA A 130 16.63 -1.77 2.46
CA ALA A 130 15.71 -1.00 3.27
C ALA A 130 14.25 -1.47 3.09
N ALA A 131 13.82 -1.79 1.86
CA ALA A 131 12.49 -2.31 1.61
C ALA A 131 12.28 -3.70 2.25
N ILE A 132 13.28 -4.58 2.20
CA ILE A 132 13.23 -5.90 2.86
C ILE A 132 13.12 -5.75 4.37
N VAL A 133 13.96 -4.90 4.98
CA VAL A 133 13.95 -4.68 6.43
C VAL A 133 12.64 -4.04 6.87
N ALA A 134 12.17 -3.01 6.16
CA ALA A 134 10.90 -2.35 6.46
C ALA A 134 9.73 -3.33 6.40
N TRP A 135 9.65 -4.13 5.33
CA TRP A 135 8.61 -5.14 5.18
C TRP A 135 8.65 -6.19 6.30
N PHE A 136 9.82 -6.76 6.54
CA PHE A 136 9.97 -7.84 7.50
C PHE A 136 9.67 -7.40 8.94
N VAL A 137 10.25 -6.27 9.38
CA VAL A 137 10.03 -5.78 10.75
C VAL A 137 8.59 -5.29 10.93
N HIS A 138 8.01 -4.64 9.93
CA HIS A 138 6.60 -4.22 9.99
C HIS A 138 5.66 -5.43 10.04
N LEU A 139 5.90 -6.47 9.24
CA LEU A 139 5.14 -7.72 9.29
C LEU A 139 5.20 -8.35 10.69
N CYS A 140 6.41 -8.49 11.27
CA CYS A 140 6.57 -9.00 12.62
C CYS A 140 5.79 -8.18 13.67
N ALA A 141 5.82 -6.84 13.54
CA ALA A 141 5.11 -5.96 14.46
C ALA A 141 3.58 -6.06 14.29
N ALA A 142 3.08 -6.08 13.06
CA ALA A 142 1.66 -6.22 12.77
C ALA A 142 1.09 -7.54 13.30
N GLU A 143 1.79 -8.65 13.09
CA GLU A 143 1.37 -9.96 13.57
C GLU A 143 1.47 -10.08 15.10
N SER A 144 2.46 -9.47 15.73
CA SER A 144 2.56 -9.41 17.19
C SER A 144 1.54 -8.47 17.82
N GLY A 145 1.06 -7.46 17.06
CA GLY A 145 0.02 -6.53 17.49
C GLY A 145 -1.35 -7.18 17.66
N GLY A 146 -1.62 -8.28 16.96
CA GLY A 146 -2.83 -9.09 17.09
C GLY A 146 -4.11 -8.25 17.15
N LEU A 147 -4.71 -8.16 18.33
CA LEU A 147 -5.96 -7.42 18.58
C LEU A 147 -5.86 -5.90 18.36
N LEU A 148 -4.66 -5.34 18.31
CA LEU A 148 -4.42 -3.90 18.10
C LEU A 148 -4.19 -3.57 16.63
N ALA A 149 -3.86 -4.57 15.80
CA ALA A 149 -3.68 -4.41 14.37
C ALA A 149 -5.02 -4.11 13.67
N TYR A 150 -4.99 -3.29 12.63
CA TYR A 150 -6.17 -2.92 11.84
C TYR A 150 -5.83 -2.84 10.36
N GLY A 151 -6.81 -2.46 9.52
CA GLY A 151 -6.64 -2.48 8.07
C GLY A 151 -5.42 -1.72 7.51
N ALA A 152 -4.89 -0.72 8.23
CA ALA A 152 -3.68 -0.02 7.83
C ALA A 152 -2.45 -0.93 7.84
N ASP A 153 -2.33 -1.80 8.86
CA ASP A 153 -1.18 -2.70 9.00
C ASP A 153 -1.13 -3.72 7.86
N SER A 154 -2.27 -4.33 7.53
CA SER A 154 -2.38 -5.27 6.42
C SER A 154 -2.07 -4.61 5.07
N LEU A 155 -2.58 -3.40 4.83
CA LEU A 155 -2.33 -2.65 3.60
C LEU A 155 -0.87 -2.20 3.49
N MET A 156 -0.29 -1.73 4.60
CA MET A 156 1.10 -1.31 4.64
C MET A 156 2.05 -2.50 4.43
N THR A 157 1.81 -3.63 5.10
CA THR A 157 2.59 -4.86 4.88
C THR A 157 2.53 -5.30 3.42
N THR A 158 1.34 -5.30 2.80
CA THR A 158 1.18 -5.66 1.39
C THR A 158 1.86 -4.66 0.46
N ALA A 159 1.75 -3.36 0.73
CA ALA A 159 2.39 -2.33 -0.09
C ALA A 159 3.93 -2.39 0.00
N LEU A 160 4.48 -2.62 1.19
CA LEU A 160 5.91 -2.84 1.41
C LEU A 160 6.40 -4.12 0.71
N PHE A 161 5.59 -5.19 0.71
CA PHE A 161 5.88 -6.41 -0.04
C PHE A 161 6.00 -6.14 -1.54
N TYR A 162 5.06 -5.39 -2.12
CA TYR A 162 5.14 -4.99 -3.52
C TYR A 162 6.36 -4.09 -3.80
N LEU A 163 6.68 -3.16 -2.91
CA LEU A 163 7.88 -2.35 -3.03
C LEU A 163 9.14 -3.20 -3.01
N MET A 164 9.23 -4.16 -2.08
CA MET A 164 10.35 -5.08 -1.94
C MET A 164 10.58 -5.91 -3.23
N LEU A 165 9.53 -6.38 -3.87
CA LEU A 165 9.63 -7.20 -5.09
C LEU A 165 9.81 -6.36 -6.36
N SER A 166 9.43 -5.08 -6.35
CA SER A 166 9.54 -4.18 -7.49
C SER A 166 11.00 -3.93 -7.89
N PRO A 167 11.29 -3.53 -9.13
CA PRO A 167 12.66 -3.35 -9.63
C PRO A 167 13.32 -2.07 -9.09
N LEU A 168 13.58 -2.00 -7.79
CA LEU A 168 14.38 -0.95 -7.14
C LEU A 168 15.88 -1.02 -7.57
N PRO A 169 16.62 0.09 -7.47
CA PRO A 169 16.22 1.47 -7.15
C PRO A 169 15.54 2.17 -8.34
N ASP A 170 14.71 3.18 -8.08
CA ASP A 170 14.13 4.05 -9.11
C ASP A 170 15.08 5.21 -9.48
N ARG A 171 14.77 5.95 -10.56
CA ARG A 171 15.59 7.07 -11.07
C ARG A 171 15.76 8.24 -10.10
N TYR A 172 14.85 8.41 -9.15
CA TYR A 172 14.87 9.49 -8.15
C TYR A 172 15.50 9.06 -6.83
N SER A 173 16.11 7.87 -6.78
CA SER A 173 16.83 7.38 -5.61
C SER A 173 18.28 7.85 -5.62
N PHE A 174 18.85 8.03 -4.43
CA PHE A 174 20.27 8.33 -4.27
C PHE A 174 21.14 7.16 -4.80
N ASP A 175 20.70 5.92 -4.61
CA ASP A 175 21.36 4.72 -5.17
C ASP A 175 21.51 4.81 -6.69
N HIS A 176 20.50 5.31 -7.39
CA HIS A 176 20.56 5.47 -8.84
C HIS A 176 21.60 6.54 -9.24
N TRP A 177 21.61 7.65 -8.51
CA TRP A 177 22.52 8.76 -8.77
C TRP A 177 24.00 8.37 -8.56
N VAL A 178 24.31 7.63 -7.46
CA VAL A 178 25.67 7.19 -7.15
C VAL A 178 26.12 6.04 -8.06
N ALA A 179 25.32 5.01 -8.19
CA ALA A 179 25.70 3.78 -8.91
C ALA A 179 25.49 3.85 -10.41
N LYS A 180 24.90 4.93 -10.96
CA LYS A 180 24.54 5.08 -12.39
C LYS A 180 23.87 3.80 -12.93
N THR A 181 22.88 3.30 -12.18
CA THR A 181 22.25 2.00 -12.48
C THR A 181 21.68 1.97 -13.89
N LYS A 182 21.79 0.79 -14.54
CA LYS A 182 21.24 0.58 -15.89
C LYS A 182 19.74 0.84 -15.93
N PRO A 183 19.20 1.28 -17.08
CA PRO A 183 17.76 1.42 -17.28
C PRO A 183 17.03 0.12 -16.91
N LYS A 184 15.92 0.26 -16.18
CA LYS A 184 15.09 -0.88 -15.78
C LYS A 184 14.33 -1.42 -16.98
N ASN A 185 14.00 -2.72 -16.92
CA ASN A 185 13.10 -3.31 -17.90
C ASN A 185 11.71 -2.67 -17.79
N PRO A 186 11.22 -1.94 -18.82
CA PRO A 186 9.93 -1.25 -18.76
C PRO A 186 8.75 -2.21 -18.56
N GLN A 187 8.86 -3.45 -19.03
CA GLN A 187 7.81 -4.46 -18.87
C GLN A 187 7.75 -4.99 -17.42
N ALA A 188 8.90 -5.13 -16.76
CA ALA A 188 8.93 -5.48 -15.33
C ALA A 188 8.34 -4.36 -14.47
N LEU A 189 8.64 -3.10 -14.79
CA LEU A 189 8.01 -1.95 -14.15
C LEU A 189 6.50 -1.95 -14.37
N GLY A 190 6.07 -2.20 -15.61
CA GLY A 190 4.66 -2.29 -15.96
C GLY A 190 3.93 -3.40 -15.23
N PHE A 191 4.54 -4.58 -15.11
CA PHE A 191 3.98 -5.71 -14.39
C PHE A 191 3.68 -5.38 -12.92
N TRP A 192 4.67 -4.87 -12.19
CA TRP A 192 4.48 -4.54 -10.76
C TRP A 192 3.47 -3.43 -10.55
N ARG A 193 3.44 -2.42 -11.43
CA ARG A 193 2.39 -1.40 -11.40
C ARG A 193 1.02 -2.01 -11.65
N ARG A 194 0.91 -2.96 -12.58
CA ARG A 194 -0.33 -3.65 -12.90
C ARG A 194 -0.83 -4.50 -11.72
N VAL A 195 0.06 -5.20 -11.04
CA VAL A 195 -0.26 -5.94 -9.82
C VAL A 195 -0.87 -5.01 -8.77
N LEU A 196 -0.24 -3.85 -8.51
CA LEU A 196 -0.77 -2.86 -7.59
C LEU A 196 -2.15 -2.32 -8.02
N GLN A 197 -2.33 -2.02 -9.31
CA GLN A 197 -3.59 -1.54 -9.87
C GLN A 197 -4.73 -2.55 -9.72
N VAL A 198 -4.47 -3.81 -10.05
CA VAL A 198 -5.46 -4.90 -9.95
C VAL A 198 -5.81 -5.16 -8.49
N HIS A 199 -4.81 -5.18 -7.60
CA HIS A 199 -5.05 -5.35 -6.16
C HIS A 199 -5.97 -4.25 -5.62
N LEU A 200 -5.69 -2.98 -5.92
CA LEU A 200 -6.57 -1.88 -5.50
C LEU A 200 -7.99 -2.02 -6.03
N CYS A 201 -8.16 -2.47 -7.28
CA CYS A 201 -9.47 -2.76 -7.82
C CYS A 201 -10.22 -3.82 -6.99
N PHE A 202 -9.54 -4.89 -6.55
CA PHE A 202 -10.14 -5.89 -5.66
C PHE A 202 -10.46 -5.32 -4.28
N VAL A 203 -9.55 -4.57 -3.67
CA VAL A 203 -9.76 -3.94 -2.35
C VAL A 203 -11.02 -3.07 -2.36
N TYR A 204 -11.14 -2.17 -3.35
CA TYR A 204 -12.32 -1.30 -3.44
C TYR A 204 -13.59 -2.04 -3.81
N PHE A 205 -13.52 -2.98 -4.73
CA PHE A 205 -14.70 -3.74 -5.14
C PHE A 205 -15.29 -4.57 -3.99
N ILE A 206 -14.44 -5.35 -3.32
CA ILE A 206 -14.87 -6.19 -2.19
C ILE A 206 -15.30 -5.31 -1.00
N GLY A 207 -14.52 -4.26 -0.68
CA GLY A 207 -14.86 -3.32 0.39
C GLY A 207 -16.17 -2.59 0.12
N GLY A 208 -16.38 -2.12 -1.12
CA GLY A 208 -17.62 -1.47 -1.53
C GLY A 208 -18.81 -2.43 -1.53
N LEU A 209 -18.63 -3.66 -2.02
CA LEU A 209 -19.69 -4.67 -1.99
C LEU A 209 -20.09 -5.01 -0.55
N ALA A 210 -19.13 -5.21 0.34
CA ALA A 210 -19.40 -5.44 1.76
C ALA A 210 -20.17 -4.28 2.40
N LYS A 211 -19.86 -3.03 2.02
CA LYS A 211 -20.60 -1.85 2.46
C LYS A 211 -22.03 -1.84 1.92
N CYS A 212 -22.23 -2.17 0.64
CA CYS A 212 -23.57 -2.24 0.04
C CYS A 212 -24.49 -3.25 0.72
N LEU A 213 -23.93 -4.34 1.26
CA LEU A 213 -24.66 -5.35 2.00
C LEU A 213 -25.02 -4.92 3.44
N GLY A 214 -24.39 -3.85 3.94
CA GLY A 214 -24.62 -3.35 5.30
C GLY A 214 -25.64 -2.22 5.35
N ASN A 215 -26.78 -2.39 6.05
CA ASN A 215 -27.85 -1.40 6.17
C ASN A 215 -27.37 -0.02 6.65
N GLY A 216 -26.39 0.02 7.56
CA GLY A 216 -25.88 1.26 8.13
C GLY A 216 -25.14 2.19 7.16
N TRP A 217 -24.88 1.75 5.93
CA TRP A 217 -24.35 2.61 4.88
C TRP A 217 -25.48 3.33 4.11
N TRP A 218 -26.64 2.70 4.02
CA TRP A 218 -27.80 3.26 3.34
C TRP A 218 -28.54 4.31 4.16
N ASP A 219 -28.58 4.15 5.48
CA ASP A 219 -29.21 5.09 6.43
C ASP A 219 -28.23 6.09 7.05
N GLY A 220 -26.91 5.95 6.77
CA GLY A 220 -25.84 6.80 7.27
C GLY A 220 -25.42 6.51 8.71
N SER A 221 -25.99 5.51 9.37
CA SER A 221 -25.67 5.20 10.77
C SER A 221 -24.22 4.72 10.97
N ASN A 222 -23.62 4.05 9.97
CA ASN A 222 -22.21 3.68 10.03
C ASN A 222 -21.29 4.91 10.00
N LEU A 223 -21.59 5.90 9.16
CA LEU A 223 -20.83 7.16 9.15
C LEU A 223 -21.00 7.92 10.46
N TRP A 224 -22.24 8.00 10.97
CA TRP A 224 -22.52 8.60 12.29
C TRP A 224 -21.66 7.97 13.37
N ARG A 225 -21.73 6.64 13.54
CA ARG A 225 -20.96 5.90 14.56
C ARG A 225 -19.45 6.10 14.41
N SER A 226 -18.94 6.13 13.18
CA SER A 226 -17.52 6.31 12.92
C SER A 226 -17.03 7.71 13.30
N LEU A 227 -17.86 8.74 13.10
CA LEU A 227 -17.50 10.14 13.38
C LEU A 227 -17.61 10.53 14.85
N ILE A 228 -18.45 9.82 15.65
CA ILE A 228 -18.60 10.07 17.09
C ILE A 228 -17.80 9.11 17.98
N ARG A 229 -17.02 8.20 17.39
CA ARG A 229 -16.29 7.17 18.14
C ARG A 229 -15.13 7.77 18.93
N PRO A 230 -15.11 7.67 20.27
CA PRO A 230 -13.95 8.07 21.07
C PRO A 230 -12.70 7.26 20.70
N PRO A 231 -11.51 7.84 20.78
CA PRO A 231 -11.19 9.24 21.18
C PRO A 231 -11.25 10.23 19.99
N PHE A 232 -11.65 9.81 18.80
CA PHE A 232 -11.56 10.56 17.54
C PHE A 232 -12.83 11.38 17.24
N THR A 233 -13.37 12.06 18.24
CA THR A 233 -14.55 12.93 18.09
C THR A 233 -14.16 14.33 17.60
N PHE A 234 -13.63 14.42 16.36
CA PHE A 234 -13.23 15.71 15.78
C PHE A 234 -14.42 16.56 15.33
N VAL A 235 -15.55 15.93 15.05
CA VAL A 235 -16.78 16.61 14.65
C VAL A 235 -17.75 16.62 15.83
N PRO A 236 -18.15 17.80 16.35
CA PRO A 236 -19.11 17.90 17.45
C PRO A 236 -20.45 17.24 17.09
N PRO A 237 -21.09 16.52 18.02
CA PRO A 237 -22.36 15.82 17.74
C PRO A 237 -23.48 16.73 17.27
N ASP A 238 -23.55 17.97 17.77
CA ASP A 238 -24.54 18.97 17.36
C ASP A 238 -24.39 19.38 15.88
N VAL A 239 -23.16 19.43 15.37
CA VAL A 239 -22.89 19.64 13.94
C VAL A 239 -23.38 18.44 13.14
N LEU A 240 -23.11 17.22 13.59
CA LEU A 240 -23.57 16.00 12.91
C LEU A 240 -25.09 15.89 12.89
N ILE A 241 -25.79 16.29 13.96
CA ILE A 241 -27.25 16.33 14.03
C ILE A 241 -27.80 17.28 12.96
N ARG A 242 -27.15 18.43 12.75
CA ARG A 242 -27.58 19.41 11.73
C ARG A 242 -27.45 18.80 10.31
N PHE A 243 -26.45 17.97 10.08
CA PHE A 243 -26.17 17.33 8.79
C PHE A 243 -26.68 15.88 8.69
N ARG A 244 -27.56 15.43 9.60
CA ARG A 244 -28.06 14.04 9.66
C ARG A 244 -28.60 13.49 8.34
N TYR A 245 -29.23 14.33 7.53
CA TYR A 245 -29.78 13.93 6.22
C TYR A 245 -28.75 13.81 5.12
N VAL A 246 -27.54 14.36 5.32
CA VAL A 246 -26.42 14.26 4.39
C VAL A 246 -25.68 12.93 4.57
N LEU A 247 -25.66 12.36 5.77
CA LEU A 247 -24.95 11.13 6.07
C LEU A 247 -25.39 9.92 5.22
N PRO A 248 -26.69 9.67 4.99
CA PRO A 248 -27.12 8.62 4.07
C PRO A 248 -26.61 8.84 2.64
N LEU A 249 -26.69 10.07 2.13
CA LEU A 249 -26.19 10.41 0.80
C LEU A 249 -24.68 10.16 0.65
N LEU A 250 -23.91 10.52 1.68
CA LEU A 250 -22.47 10.24 1.71
C LEU A 250 -22.20 8.74 1.78
N GLY A 251 -22.95 7.98 2.60
CA GLY A 251 -22.82 6.54 2.71
C GLY A 251 -23.07 5.84 1.38
N ILE A 252 -24.15 6.19 0.69
CA ILE A 252 -24.50 5.68 -0.64
C ILE A 252 -23.41 6.07 -1.67
N SER A 253 -22.94 7.32 -1.62
CA SER A 253 -21.89 7.80 -2.53
C SER A 253 -20.58 7.02 -2.37
N ILE A 254 -20.18 6.70 -1.14
CA ILE A 254 -19.00 5.88 -0.83
C ILE A 254 -19.19 4.46 -1.40
N CYS A 255 -20.32 3.83 -1.16
CA CYS A 255 -20.63 2.49 -1.71
C CYS A 255 -20.51 2.47 -3.24
N LEU A 256 -21.14 3.43 -3.90
CA LEU A 256 -21.11 3.54 -5.37
C LEU A 256 -19.70 3.84 -5.90
N LEU A 257 -18.97 4.75 -5.24
CA LEU A 257 -17.60 5.11 -5.62
C LEU A 257 -16.67 3.90 -5.57
N GLU A 258 -16.76 3.10 -4.50
CA GLU A 258 -15.90 1.93 -4.32
C GLU A 258 -16.27 0.76 -5.23
N VAL A 259 -17.55 0.40 -5.35
CA VAL A 259 -18.00 -0.69 -6.23
C VAL A 259 -17.70 -0.39 -7.70
N SER A 260 -17.85 0.86 -8.12
CA SER A 260 -17.60 1.27 -9.50
C SER A 260 -16.12 1.59 -9.80
N TYR A 261 -15.28 1.64 -8.78
CA TYR A 261 -13.84 1.94 -8.93
C TYR A 261 -13.16 1.06 -9.99
N PRO A 262 -13.31 -0.29 -10.03
CA PRO A 262 -12.65 -1.15 -11.00
C PRO A 262 -13.02 -0.86 -12.46
N ILE A 263 -14.08 -0.13 -12.70
CA ILE A 263 -14.51 0.25 -14.05
C ILE A 263 -13.97 1.63 -14.40
N PHE A 264 -14.32 2.63 -13.61
CA PHE A 264 -14.09 4.03 -13.96
C PHE A 264 -12.63 4.49 -13.82
N ILE A 265 -11.84 3.82 -12.97
CA ILE A 265 -10.41 4.16 -12.78
C ILE A 265 -9.57 3.80 -14.02
N TRP A 266 -10.02 2.83 -14.85
CA TRP A 266 -9.33 2.44 -16.08
C TRP A 266 -9.66 3.35 -17.26
N ILE A 267 -10.81 4.00 -17.26
CA ILE A 267 -11.27 4.87 -18.34
C ILE A 267 -10.54 6.21 -18.24
N ARG A 268 -9.79 6.61 -19.28
CA ARG A 268 -8.96 7.84 -19.26
C ARG A 268 -9.75 9.11 -18.90
N LYS A 269 -11.01 9.22 -19.35
CA LYS A 269 -11.86 10.39 -19.10
C LYS A 269 -12.33 10.52 -17.65
N THR A 270 -12.59 9.40 -16.99
CA THR A 270 -13.11 9.36 -15.59
C THR A 270 -12.04 9.12 -14.56
N ARG A 271 -10.85 8.63 -14.95
CA ARG A 271 -9.73 8.29 -14.04
C ARG A 271 -9.40 9.41 -13.06
N VAL A 272 -9.23 10.62 -13.54
CA VAL A 272 -8.84 11.77 -12.69
C VAL A 272 -9.93 12.06 -11.67
N ILE A 273 -11.20 12.03 -12.08
CA ILE A 273 -12.34 12.28 -11.20
C ILE A 273 -12.38 11.20 -10.10
N TRP A 274 -12.32 9.89 -10.48
CA TRP A 274 -12.32 8.80 -9.52
C TRP A 274 -11.12 8.86 -8.57
N LEU A 275 -9.94 9.14 -9.09
CA LEU A 275 -8.74 9.29 -8.27
C LEU A 275 -8.88 10.43 -7.26
N VAL A 276 -9.37 11.59 -7.67
CA VAL A 276 -9.59 12.74 -6.77
C VAL A 276 -10.64 12.40 -5.72
N CYS A 277 -11.75 11.79 -6.11
CA CYS A 277 -12.80 11.38 -5.15
C CYS A 277 -12.27 10.37 -4.12
N ILE A 278 -11.51 9.37 -4.54
CA ILE A 278 -10.91 8.36 -3.65
C ILE A 278 -9.87 9.00 -2.71
N VAL A 279 -9.00 9.85 -3.22
CA VAL A 279 -8.01 10.56 -2.40
C VAL A 279 -8.70 11.47 -1.40
N ALA A 280 -9.72 12.22 -1.80
CA ALA A 280 -10.52 13.07 -0.92
C ALA A 280 -11.25 12.26 0.15
N MET A 281 -11.83 11.11 -0.21
CA MET A 281 -12.47 10.20 0.74
C MET A 281 -11.49 9.72 1.81
N HIS A 282 -10.30 9.25 1.42
CA HIS A 282 -9.29 8.81 2.38
C HIS A 282 -8.73 9.96 3.22
N ALA A 283 -8.53 11.13 2.63
CA ALA A 283 -8.15 12.33 3.38
C ALA A 283 -9.21 12.69 4.44
N ALA A 284 -10.49 12.60 4.10
CA ALA A 284 -11.59 12.81 5.05
C ALA A 284 -11.59 11.74 6.16
N ILE A 285 -11.36 10.47 5.84
CA ILE A 285 -11.21 9.39 6.82
C ILE A 285 -10.05 9.71 7.78
N GLY A 286 -8.89 10.11 7.25
CA GLY A 286 -7.75 10.51 8.08
C GLY A 286 -8.09 11.68 9.01
N LEU A 287 -8.62 12.76 8.47
CA LEU A 287 -8.84 14.01 9.19
C LEU A 287 -10.04 13.95 10.17
N LEU A 288 -11.13 13.30 9.77
CA LEU A 288 -12.36 13.31 10.56
C LEU A 288 -12.47 12.13 11.52
N MET A 289 -11.79 11.01 11.23
CA MET A 289 -11.84 9.80 12.05
C MET A 289 -10.49 9.50 12.72
N GLY A 290 -9.43 10.31 12.51
CA GLY A 290 -8.11 10.11 13.10
C GLY A 290 -7.32 8.92 12.52
N LEU A 291 -7.77 8.31 11.43
CA LEU A 291 -7.14 7.15 10.83
C LEU A 291 -6.04 7.57 9.83
N TYR A 292 -5.07 8.36 10.32
CA TYR A 292 -4.04 9.00 9.48
C TYR A 292 -3.18 8.00 8.71
N LEU A 293 -2.73 6.92 9.37
CA LEU A 293 -1.89 5.89 8.74
C LEU A 293 -2.64 5.12 7.66
N PHE A 294 -3.91 4.80 7.90
CA PHE A 294 -4.77 4.17 6.90
C PHE A 294 -4.99 5.09 5.69
N ALA A 295 -5.29 6.35 5.95
CA ALA A 295 -5.47 7.34 4.89
C ALA A 295 -4.19 7.50 4.04
N LEU A 296 -3.04 7.63 4.70
CA LEU A 296 -1.76 7.84 4.02
C LEU A 296 -1.39 6.67 3.11
N VAL A 297 -1.45 5.42 3.60
CA VAL A 297 -1.12 4.26 2.75
C VAL A 297 -2.06 4.13 1.56
N MET A 298 -3.36 4.35 1.74
CA MET A 298 -4.32 4.28 0.64
C MET A 298 -4.11 5.40 -0.38
N ILE A 299 -3.84 6.63 0.05
CA ILE A 299 -3.51 7.74 -0.85
C ILE A 299 -2.24 7.44 -1.65
N VAL A 300 -1.17 6.99 -0.99
CA VAL A 300 0.10 6.64 -1.64
C VAL A 300 -0.09 5.55 -2.69
N MET A 301 -0.78 4.46 -2.35
CA MET A 301 -1.03 3.36 -3.27
C MET A 301 -1.85 3.82 -4.50
N ASN A 302 -2.89 4.63 -4.30
CA ASN A 302 -3.73 5.14 -5.39
C ASN A 302 -2.95 6.09 -6.33
N ILE A 303 -2.16 7.02 -5.77
CA ILE A 303 -1.35 7.94 -6.57
C ILE A 303 -0.27 7.16 -7.34
N ALA A 304 0.42 6.21 -6.70
CA ALA A 304 1.40 5.37 -7.39
C ALA A 304 0.77 4.54 -8.52
N ALA A 305 -0.38 3.93 -8.26
CA ALA A 305 -1.06 3.08 -9.24
C ALA A 305 -1.62 3.87 -10.44
N PHE A 306 -2.32 4.98 -10.20
CA PHE A 306 -3.13 5.65 -11.22
C PHE A 306 -2.84 7.15 -11.41
N GLY A 307 -2.14 7.81 -10.45
CA GLY A 307 -1.87 9.24 -10.49
C GLY A 307 -0.69 9.63 -11.40
N VAL A 308 0.22 8.69 -11.66
CA VAL A 308 1.41 8.95 -12.49
C VAL A 308 1.09 8.69 -13.95
N VAL A 309 1.28 9.70 -14.80
CA VAL A 309 1.13 9.57 -16.25
C VAL A 309 2.34 8.83 -16.80
N SER A 310 2.10 7.73 -17.52
CA SER A 310 3.13 7.04 -18.28
C SER A 310 3.39 7.80 -19.57
N ASN A 311 4.50 8.52 -19.65
CA ASN A 311 5.02 9.00 -20.91
C ASN A 311 5.65 7.80 -21.62
N THR A 312 4.84 7.01 -22.33
CA THR A 312 5.38 6.11 -23.33
C THR A 312 6.09 6.96 -24.34
N ALA A 313 7.43 6.91 -24.37
CA ALA A 313 8.21 7.53 -25.42
C ALA A 313 7.62 7.05 -26.77
N THR A 314 7.13 7.98 -27.55
CA THR A 314 6.81 7.76 -28.96
C THR A 314 8.06 7.10 -29.58
N PRO A 315 7.94 6.01 -30.35
CA PRO A 315 9.09 5.49 -31.06
C PRO A 315 9.67 6.65 -31.88
N GLN A 316 10.92 7.01 -31.61
CA GLN A 316 11.64 7.89 -32.52
C GLN A 316 11.62 7.18 -33.86
N THR A 317 10.83 7.70 -34.80
CA THR A 317 10.98 7.40 -36.21
C THR A 317 12.43 7.71 -36.54
N ALA A 318 13.22 6.64 -36.74
CA ALA A 318 14.54 6.76 -37.34
C ALA A 318 14.32 7.48 -38.67
N THR A 319 14.59 8.76 -38.72
CA THR A 319 14.79 9.49 -39.95
C THR A 319 16.05 8.92 -40.55
N GLU A 320 15.85 8.00 -41.50
CA GLU A 320 16.84 7.69 -42.50
C GLU A 320 17.24 9.00 -43.19
N SER A 321 18.34 9.57 -42.79
CA SER A 321 19.06 10.52 -43.64
C SER A 321 19.87 9.67 -44.62
N GLY A 322 19.14 9.33 -45.68
CA GLY A 322 19.79 8.80 -46.88
C GLY A 322 20.50 9.92 -47.62
N ALA A 323 21.67 9.60 -48.00
CA ALA A 323 22.36 9.93 -49.24
C ALA A 323 22.31 11.38 -49.76
N HIS A 324 23.42 12.03 -49.72
CA HIS A 324 24.11 12.46 -50.97
C HIS A 324 25.57 12.72 -50.67
#